data_b0908640a8ae967c0a86237ab77622a9
#
_entry.id   b0908640a8ae967c0a86237ab77622a9
#
_cell.length_a   1.000
_cell.length_b   1.000
_cell.length_c   1.000
_cell.angle_alpha   90.00
_cell.angle_beta   90.00
_cell.angle_gamma   90.00
#
_symmetry.space_group_name_H-M   'P 1'
#
loop_
_entity.id
_entity.type
_entity.pdbx_description
1 polymer ?
#
loop_
_entity_poly.entity_id
_entity_poly.type
_entity_poly.pdbx_seq_one_letter_code
_entity_poly.pdbx_strand_id
1 'polypeptide(L)'
;EDFDIPAPGNVPSLTGQLDTMIAREHEKAHRRGTAFPEIEIRSLWSELLQSPRSANLERLAIAYECLTNPVWPMPGATTLIKLLQAQGLVLGIVSNAQFYTPLLFPALFGGSLSSLGFAEELCLFSYEFRSAKPGLTLYETMRDLLSDHGIAVHEALYLGNDTFKDIQPAAEVGFRTVLFAGDQRSLQLPEGH
;
A
#
# COMPACT_ATOMS: atom_id res chain seq x y z
N GLU A 1 -7.31 2.03 -25.10
CA GLU A 1 -6.85 0.65 -25.29
C GLU A 1 -8.04 -0.29 -25.20
N ASP A 2 -8.09 -1.26 -26.10
CA ASP A 2 -9.10 -2.31 -26.10
C ASP A 2 -8.62 -3.43 -25.14
N PHE A 3 -9.32 -3.62 -24.03
CA PHE A 3 -8.95 -4.60 -23.02
C PHE A 3 -9.57 -5.97 -23.27
N ASP A 4 -10.35 -6.13 -24.38
CA ASP A 4 -11.08 -7.35 -24.71
C ASP A 4 -11.92 -7.90 -23.51
N ILE A 5 -12.53 -6.97 -22.77
CA ILE A 5 -13.40 -7.25 -21.63
C ILE A 5 -14.78 -6.64 -21.98
N PRO A 6 -15.88 -7.39 -21.77
CA PRO A 6 -17.21 -6.87 -22.01
C PRO A 6 -17.45 -5.56 -21.25
N ALA A 7 -17.85 -4.52 -21.95
CA ALA A 7 -18.24 -3.28 -21.29
C ALA A 7 -19.47 -3.55 -20.40
N PRO A 8 -19.46 -3.15 -19.13
CA PRO A 8 -20.64 -3.28 -18.30
C PRO A 8 -21.76 -2.42 -18.92
N GLY A 9 -22.91 -3.02 -19.18
CA GLY A 9 -24.08 -2.31 -19.69
C GLY A 9 -24.48 -1.21 -18.72
N ASN A 10 -24.79 -0.03 -19.26
CA ASN A 10 -25.29 1.16 -18.57
C ASN A 10 -24.56 1.48 -17.25
N VAL A 11 -23.51 2.28 -17.33
CA VAL A 11 -22.58 2.60 -16.22
C VAL A 11 -23.09 3.82 -15.44
N PRO A 12 -23.89 3.65 -14.36
CA PRO A 12 -23.88 4.64 -13.31
C PRO A 12 -22.53 4.47 -12.62
N SER A 13 -21.71 5.42 -12.79
CA SER A 13 -20.28 5.45 -12.49
C SER A 13 -19.70 4.10 -12.01
N LEU A 14 -18.81 3.52 -12.79
CA LEU A 14 -18.02 2.34 -12.43
C LEU A 14 -17.42 2.48 -11.02
N THR A 15 -17.04 3.71 -10.68
CA THR A 15 -16.59 4.16 -9.35
C THR A 15 -17.60 3.84 -8.26
N GLY A 16 -18.86 4.26 -8.42
CA GLY A 16 -19.89 4.04 -7.38
C GLY A 16 -20.23 2.57 -7.15
N GLN A 17 -20.14 1.73 -8.20
CA GLN A 17 -20.31 0.29 -8.04
C GLN A 17 -19.11 -0.31 -7.27
N LEU A 18 -17.89 0.09 -7.62
CA LEU A 18 -16.68 -0.36 -6.96
C LEU A 18 -16.68 0.04 -5.48
N ASP A 19 -17.05 1.29 -5.16
CA ASP A 19 -17.17 1.79 -3.79
C ASP A 19 -18.18 0.97 -2.97
N THR A 20 -19.33 0.65 -3.58
CA THR A 20 -20.34 -0.18 -2.93
C THR A 20 -19.84 -1.59 -2.64
N MET A 21 -19.08 -2.17 -3.56
CA MET A 21 -18.47 -3.49 -3.39
C MET A 21 -17.40 -3.47 -2.32
N ILE A 22 -16.56 -2.44 -2.29
CA ILE A 22 -15.54 -2.24 -1.24
C ILE A 22 -16.20 -2.18 0.14
N ALA A 23 -17.22 -1.32 0.29
CA ALA A 23 -17.96 -1.18 1.55
C ALA A 23 -18.58 -2.52 2.00
N ARG A 24 -19.16 -3.27 1.07
CA ARG A 24 -19.71 -4.60 1.34
C ARG A 24 -18.65 -5.60 1.85
N GLU A 25 -17.48 -5.63 1.23
CA GLU A 25 -16.40 -6.55 1.64
C GLU A 25 -15.81 -6.13 3.01
N HIS A 26 -15.66 -4.83 3.27
CA HIS A 26 -15.26 -4.32 4.58
C HIS A 26 -16.28 -4.73 5.66
N GLU A 27 -17.57 -4.55 5.41
CA GLU A 27 -18.60 -4.96 6.36
C GLU A 27 -18.58 -6.48 6.66
N LYS A 28 -18.38 -7.32 5.63
CA LYS A 28 -18.22 -8.77 5.81
C LYS A 28 -16.99 -9.08 6.68
N ALA A 29 -15.88 -8.40 6.48
CA ALA A 29 -14.67 -8.60 7.26
C ALA A 29 -14.84 -8.13 8.71
N HIS A 30 -15.50 -7.00 8.94
CA HIS A 30 -15.84 -6.52 10.29
C HIS A 30 -16.72 -7.53 11.05
N ARG A 31 -17.72 -8.12 10.40
CA ARG A 31 -18.56 -9.17 11.00
C ARG A 31 -17.76 -10.44 11.39
N ARG A 32 -16.60 -10.67 10.76
CA ARG A 32 -15.65 -11.74 11.09
C ARG A 32 -14.63 -11.35 12.16
N GLY A 33 -14.69 -10.12 12.67
CA GLY A 33 -13.82 -9.61 13.72
C GLY A 33 -12.56 -8.89 13.23
N THR A 34 -12.41 -8.63 11.92
CA THR A 34 -11.29 -7.84 11.39
C THR A 34 -11.55 -6.35 11.64
N ALA A 35 -10.76 -5.71 12.49
CA ALA A 35 -10.95 -4.30 12.86
C ALA A 35 -10.59 -3.34 11.70
N PHE A 36 -9.55 -3.64 10.96
CA PHE A 36 -9.06 -2.82 9.84
C PHE A 36 -8.90 -3.70 8.60
N PRO A 37 -10.01 -4.03 7.92
CA PRO A 37 -9.97 -4.89 6.75
C PRO A 37 -9.34 -4.20 5.55
N GLU A 38 -8.67 -5.00 4.73
CA GLU A 38 -8.20 -4.61 3.41
C GLU A 38 -8.82 -5.51 2.35
N ILE A 39 -9.09 -4.95 1.20
CA ILE A 39 -9.59 -5.68 0.03
C ILE A 39 -8.44 -6.16 -0.86
N GLU A 40 -8.75 -7.02 -1.81
CA GLU A 40 -7.89 -7.31 -2.95
C GLU A 40 -8.66 -6.94 -4.22
N ILE A 41 -8.28 -5.82 -4.78
CA ILE A 41 -9.06 -5.12 -5.82
C ILE A 41 -9.30 -5.97 -7.08
N ARG A 42 -8.37 -6.89 -7.43
CA ARG A 42 -8.56 -7.79 -8.59
C ARG A 42 -9.78 -8.69 -8.45
N SER A 43 -10.11 -9.10 -7.21
CA SER A 43 -11.32 -9.88 -6.93
C SER A 43 -12.58 -9.07 -7.22
N LEU A 44 -12.59 -7.80 -6.85
CA LEU A 44 -13.72 -6.90 -7.07
C LEU A 44 -13.89 -6.59 -8.55
N TRP A 45 -12.79 -6.34 -9.28
CA TRP A 45 -12.83 -6.15 -10.72
C TRP A 45 -13.35 -7.40 -11.45
N SER A 46 -12.90 -8.59 -11.03
CA SER A 46 -13.36 -9.87 -11.57
C SER A 46 -14.88 -10.06 -11.37
N GLU A 47 -15.38 -9.73 -10.18
CA GLU A 47 -16.82 -9.80 -9.87
C GLU A 47 -17.61 -8.74 -10.65
N LEU A 48 -17.15 -7.49 -10.66
CA LEU A 48 -17.83 -6.37 -11.30
C LEU A 48 -18.01 -6.59 -12.81
N LEU A 49 -16.96 -7.11 -13.46
CA LEU A 49 -16.96 -7.33 -14.91
C LEU A 49 -17.38 -8.76 -15.31
N GLN A 50 -17.72 -9.60 -14.33
CA GLN A 50 -18.06 -11.01 -14.56
C GLN A 50 -17.00 -11.73 -15.42
N SER A 51 -15.75 -11.38 -15.24
CA SER A 51 -14.61 -11.86 -16.01
C SER A 51 -13.58 -12.50 -15.07
N PRO A 52 -12.99 -13.65 -15.46
CA PRO A 52 -11.94 -14.26 -14.63
C PRO A 52 -10.72 -13.36 -14.51
N ARG A 53 -9.94 -13.56 -13.45
CA ARG A 53 -8.65 -12.87 -13.32
C ARG A 53 -7.76 -13.17 -14.52
N SER A 54 -7.25 -12.14 -15.14
CA SER A 54 -6.41 -12.20 -16.32
C SER A 54 -5.48 -10.99 -16.38
N ALA A 55 -4.44 -11.07 -17.20
CA ALA A 55 -3.55 -9.93 -17.43
C ALA A 55 -4.31 -8.71 -17.98
N ASN A 56 -5.35 -8.91 -18.79
CA ASN A 56 -6.16 -7.81 -19.31
C ASN A 56 -6.99 -7.14 -18.20
N LEU A 57 -7.55 -7.91 -17.28
CA LEU A 57 -8.27 -7.37 -16.11
C LEU A 57 -7.33 -6.58 -15.20
N GLU A 58 -6.11 -7.07 -14.96
CA GLU A 58 -5.11 -6.35 -14.18
C GLU A 58 -4.69 -5.05 -14.87
N ARG A 59 -4.45 -5.07 -16.18
CA ARG A 59 -4.16 -3.86 -16.97
C ARG A 59 -5.29 -2.83 -16.91
N LEU A 60 -6.55 -3.28 -16.96
CA LEU A 60 -7.71 -2.40 -16.82
C LEU A 60 -7.74 -1.77 -15.41
N ALA A 61 -7.54 -2.55 -14.35
CA ALA A 61 -7.49 -2.05 -12.97
C ALA A 61 -6.36 -1.02 -12.78
N ILE A 62 -5.18 -1.27 -13.35
CA ILE A 62 -4.05 -0.33 -13.34
C ILE A 62 -4.42 0.96 -14.10
N ALA A 63 -4.99 0.84 -15.30
CA ALA A 63 -5.38 2.00 -16.10
C ALA A 63 -6.43 2.86 -15.38
N TYR A 64 -7.40 2.22 -14.73
CA TYR A 64 -8.39 2.90 -13.91
C TYR A 64 -7.73 3.66 -12.76
N GLU A 65 -6.85 3.01 -11.99
CA GLU A 65 -6.12 3.65 -10.88
C GLU A 65 -5.28 4.84 -11.35
N CYS A 66 -4.54 4.69 -12.44
CA CYS A 66 -3.74 5.79 -13.00
C CYS A 66 -4.59 7.01 -13.41
N LEU A 67 -5.85 6.79 -13.79
CA LEU A 67 -6.76 7.87 -14.19
C LEU A 67 -7.46 8.53 -12.99
N THR A 68 -7.79 7.74 -11.97
CA THR A 68 -8.59 8.21 -10.82
C THR A 68 -7.73 8.66 -9.65
N ASN A 69 -6.55 8.07 -9.49
CA ASN A 69 -5.64 8.34 -8.39
C ASN A 69 -4.17 8.43 -8.87
N PRO A 70 -3.82 9.41 -9.72
CA PRO A 70 -2.46 9.56 -10.21
C PRO A 70 -1.51 9.93 -9.06
N VAL A 71 -0.34 9.28 -9.04
CA VAL A 71 0.68 9.48 -8.01
C VAL A 71 2.03 9.86 -8.61
N TRP A 72 2.83 10.59 -7.83
CA TRP A 72 4.19 11.01 -8.17
C TRP A 72 5.11 10.83 -6.98
N PRO A 73 6.40 10.54 -7.22
CA PRO A 73 7.37 10.49 -6.13
C PRO A 73 7.54 11.88 -5.50
N MET A 74 7.70 11.91 -4.18
CA MET A 74 8.04 13.14 -3.48
C MET A 74 9.39 13.68 -3.96
N PRO A 75 9.56 15.02 -4.03
CA PRO A 75 10.83 15.63 -4.38
C PRO A 75 11.97 15.09 -3.49
N GLY A 76 13.05 14.65 -4.11
CA GLY A 76 14.21 14.09 -3.42
C GLY A 76 14.11 12.60 -3.03
N ALA A 77 12.97 11.94 -3.25
CA ALA A 77 12.79 10.52 -2.88
C ALA A 77 13.86 9.61 -3.50
N THR A 78 14.14 9.75 -4.79
CA THR A 78 15.20 8.97 -5.47
C THR A 78 16.59 9.21 -4.85
N THR A 79 16.89 10.46 -4.51
CA THR A 79 18.17 10.82 -3.89
C THR A 79 18.28 10.21 -2.50
N LEU A 80 17.21 10.28 -1.71
CA LEU A 80 17.16 9.70 -0.38
C LEU A 80 17.37 8.18 -0.43
N ILE A 81 16.65 7.46 -1.29
CA ILE A 81 16.81 6.00 -1.45
C ILE A 81 18.27 5.65 -1.76
N LYS A 82 18.89 6.33 -2.72
CA LYS A 82 20.30 6.10 -3.08
C LYS A 82 21.27 6.38 -1.93
N LEU A 83 21.03 7.42 -1.13
CA LEU A 83 21.86 7.75 0.02
C LEU A 83 21.75 6.69 1.11
N LEU A 84 20.53 6.22 1.41
CA LEU A 84 20.32 5.17 2.40
C LEU A 84 20.96 3.85 1.96
N GLN A 85 20.82 3.48 0.69
CA GLN A 85 21.46 2.31 0.10
C GLN A 85 23.00 2.41 0.17
N ALA A 86 23.56 3.58 -0.15
CA ALA A 86 25.03 3.80 -0.10
C ALA A 86 25.59 3.71 1.33
N GLN A 87 24.76 3.92 2.34
CA GLN A 87 25.12 3.74 3.75
C GLN A 87 24.96 2.29 4.25
N GLY A 88 24.55 1.38 3.38
CA GLY A 88 24.36 -0.03 3.73
C GLY A 88 23.14 -0.29 4.63
N LEU A 89 22.17 0.64 4.66
CA LEU A 89 20.95 0.45 5.43
C LEU A 89 20.02 -0.53 4.72
N VAL A 90 19.38 -1.40 5.51
CA VAL A 90 18.31 -2.29 5.04
C VAL A 90 17.04 -1.46 4.86
N LEU A 91 16.45 -1.51 3.67
CA LEU A 91 15.22 -0.79 3.34
C LEU A 91 14.03 -1.75 3.25
N GLY A 92 12.91 -1.37 3.85
CA GLY A 92 11.64 -2.09 3.79
C GLY A 92 10.45 -1.16 3.57
N ILE A 93 9.29 -1.72 3.35
CA ILE A 93 8.03 -1.00 3.11
C ILE A 93 6.91 -1.61 3.95
N VAL A 94 6.10 -0.78 4.61
CA VAL A 94 4.80 -1.16 5.17
C VAL A 94 3.76 -0.20 4.61
N SER A 95 2.90 -0.67 3.73
CA SER A 95 1.99 0.21 2.99
C SER A 95 0.56 -0.34 2.91
N ASN A 96 -0.43 0.54 3.13
CA ASN A 96 -1.79 0.29 2.65
C ASN A 96 -1.77 0.44 1.13
N ALA A 97 -1.92 -0.66 0.42
CA ALA A 97 -1.62 -0.72 -1.00
C ALA A 97 -2.37 -1.85 -1.70
N GLN A 98 -2.38 -1.79 -3.01
CA GLN A 98 -2.91 -2.83 -3.88
C GLN A 98 -1.81 -3.43 -4.77
N PHE A 99 -2.12 -4.49 -5.50
CA PHE A 99 -1.18 -5.27 -6.31
C PHE A 99 -0.35 -4.44 -7.31
N TYR A 100 -0.86 -3.30 -7.73
CA TYR A 100 -0.17 -2.42 -8.68
C TYR A 100 0.85 -1.48 -8.00
N THR A 101 0.85 -1.36 -6.68
CA THR A 101 1.78 -0.46 -5.97
C THR A 101 3.25 -0.82 -6.19
N PRO A 102 3.69 -2.09 -6.13
CA PRO A 102 5.07 -2.45 -6.49
C PRO A 102 5.46 -2.08 -7.92
N LEU A 103 4.50 -2.01 -8.85
CA LEU A 103 4.75 -1.65 -10.25
C LEU A 103 5.07 -0.17 -10.45
N LEU A 104 4.76 0.68 -9.46
CA LEU A 104 5.12 2.10 -9.48
C LEU A 104 6.63 2.31 -9.40
N PHE A 105 7.37 1.42 -8.75
CA PHE A 105 8.81 1.58 -8.56
C PHE A 105 9.58 1.57 -9.89
N PRO A 106 9.45 0.58 -10.78
CA PRO A 106 10.10 0.64 -12.08
C PRO A 106 9.59 1.80 -12.94
N ALA A 107 8.31 2.18 -12.84
CA ALA A 107 7.73 3.26 -13.62
C ALA A 107 8.22 4.66 -13.20
N LEU A 108 8.36 4.90 -11.89
CA LEU A 108 8.65 6.22 -11.34
C LEU A 108 10.12 6.39 -10.90
N PHE A 109 10.80 5.32 -10.53
CA PHE A 109 12.18 5.34 -10.03
C PHE A 109 13.17 4.65 -10.97
N GLY A 110 12.69 3.99 -12.03
CA GLY A 110 13.52 3.35 -13.05
C GLY A 110 14.15 2.01 -12.62
N GLY A 111 13.65 1.40 -11.53
CA GLY A 111 14.17 0.13 -11.03
C GLY A 111 13.16 -0.64 -10.19
N SER A 112 13.34 -1.96 -10.09
CA SER A 112 12.57 -2.81 -9.17
C SER A 112 12.90 -2.48 -7.70
N LEU A 113 12.08 -2.94 -6.76
CA LEU A 113 12.34 -2.80 -5.33
C LEU A 113 13.74 -3.27 -4.97
N SER A 114 14.12 -4.48 -5.38
CA SER A 114 15.46 -5.03 -5.10
C SER A 114 16.58 -4.21 -5.75
N SER A 115 16.42 -3.73 -6.98
CA SER A 115 17.44 -2.90 -7.64
C SER A 115 17.60 -1.52 -6.98
N LEU A 116 16.57 -1.04 -6.29
CA LEU A 116 16.57 0.17 -5.48
C LEU A 116 17.05 -0.06 -4.03
N GLY A 117 17.47 -1.28 -3.70
CA GLY A 117 18.03 -1.64 -2.40
C GLY A 117 17.02 -2.01 -1.32
N PHE A 118 15.75 -2.20 -1.69
CA PHE A 118 14.76 -2.73 -0.76
C PHE A 118 14.92 -4.25 -0.64
N ALA A 119 14.85 -4.78 0.57
CA ALA A 119 14.71 -6.20 0.83
C ALA A 119 13.26 -6.60 0.53
N GLU A 120 13.04 -7.41 -0.51
CA GLU A 120 11.68 -7.71 -1.01
C GLU A 120 10.83 -8.39 0.07
N GLU A 121 11.43 -9.25 0.91
CA GLU A 121 10.79 -9.89 2.05
C GLU A 121 10.37 -8.91 3.16
N LEU A 122 10.97 -7.72 3.20
CA LEU A 122 10.58 -6.62 4.08
C LEU A 122 9.66 -5.59 3.40
N CYS A 123 9.03 -5.95 2.29
CA CYS A 123 8.06 -5.10 1.59
C CYS A 123 6.65 -5.66 1.78
N LEU A 124 5.93 -5.12 2.77
CA LEU A 124 4.60 -5.59 3.17
C LEU A 124 3.51 -4.67 2.62
N PHE A 125 2.58 -5.25 1.87
CA PHE A 125 1.45 -4.55 1.25
C PHE A 125 0.13 -5.08 1.79
N SER A 126 -0.73 -4.21 2.28
CA SER A 126 -1.96 -4.58 3.03
C SER A 126 -2.89 -5.54 2.29
N TYR A 127 -2.97 -5.45 0.96
CA TYR A 127 -3.84 -6.33 0.17
C TYR A 127 -3.47 -7.82 0.30
N GLU A 128 -2.19 -8.14 0.56
CA GLU A 128 -1.71 -9.51 0.76
C GLU A 128 -2.16 -10.06 2.11
N PHE A 129 -2.20 -9.21 3.12
CA PHE A 129 -2.58 -9.54 4.50
C PHE A 129 -4.08 -9.44 4.78
N ARG A 130 -4.84 -8.83 3.87
CA ARG A 130 -6.27 -8.50 4.09
C ARG A 130 -6.50 -7.66 5.35
N SER A 131 -5.47 -6.96 5.79
CA SER A 131 -5.45 -6.11 6.97
C SER A 131 -4.71 -4.82 6.67
N ALA A 132 -5.34 -3.70 6.96
CA ALA A 132 -4.81 -2.38 6.70
C ALA A 132 -4.24 -1.72 7.97
N LYS A 133 -3.35 -0.77 7.82
CA LYS A 133 -3.01 0.20 8.86
C LYS A 133 -4.26 1.05 9.19
N PRO A 134 -4.52 1.41 10.44
CA PRO A 134 -3.67 1.36 11.62
C PRO A 134 -3.64 0.01 12.38
N GLY A 135 -4.22 -1.06 11.83
CA GLY A 135 -4.08 -2.38 12.44
C GLY A 135 -2.62 -2.79 12.60
N LEU A 136 -2.31 -3.47 13.70
CA LEU A 136 -0.93 -3.80 14.07
C LEU A 136 -0.32 -4.93 13.23
N THR A 137 -1.13 -5.71 12.52
CA THR A 137 -0.71 -6.94 11.81
C THR A 137 0.54 -6.72 10.94
N LEU A 138 0.56 -5.66 10.11
CA LEU A 138 1.69 -5.39 9.23
C LEU A 138 2.96 -5.00 10.01
N TYR A 139 2.81 -4.25 11.10
CA TYR A 139 3.93 -3.81 11.94
C TYR A 139 4.51 -4.96 12.77
N GLU A 140 3.65 -5.82 13.32
CA GLU A 140 4.07 -7.01 14.05
C GLU A 140 4.78 -8.00 13.12
N THR A 141 4.22 -8.22 11.92
CA THR A 141 4.89 -9.04 10.89
C THR A 141 6.25 -8.46 10.52
N MET A 142 6.34 -7.14 10.30
CA MET A 142 7.62 -6.49 9.99
C MET A 142 8.62 -6.65 11.14
N ARG A 143 8.19 -6.46 12.39
CA ARG A 143 9.04 -6.69 13.58
C ARG A 143 9.61 -8.11 13.59
N ASP A 144 8.78 -9.10 13.32
CA ASP A 144 9.17 -10.51 13.37
C ASP A 144 10.17 -10.83 12.23
N LEU A 145 9.92 -10.32 11.02
CA LEU A 145 10.84 -10.42 9.89
C LEU A 145 12.18 -9.72 10.15
N LEU A 146 12.17 -8.52 10.74
CA LEU A 146 13.40 -7.83 11.15
C LEU A 146 14.21 -8.67 12.16
N SER A 147 13.53 -9.31 13.10
CA SER A 147 14.18 -10.22 14.06
C SER A 147 14.86 -11.39 13.37
N ASP A 148 14.24 -11.97 12.34
CA ASP A 148 14.85 -13.04 11.53
C ASP A 148 16.10 -12.56 10.76
N HIS A 149 16.17 -11.26 10.45
CA HIS A 149 17.36 -10.60 9.90
C HIS A 149 18.38 -10.15 10.97
N GLY A 150 18.15 -10.44 12.24
CA GLY A 150 19.01 -10.04 13.35
C GLY A 150 18.92 -8.54 13.69
N ILE A 151 17.86 -7.88 13.27
CA ILE A 151 17.60 -6.45 13.51
C ILE A 151 16.54 -6.32 14.59
N ALA A 152 16.88 -5.70 15.72
CA ALA A 152 15.90 -5.42 16.76
C ALA A 152 14.96 -4.28 16.32
N VAL A 153 13.68 -4.37 16.66
CA VAL A 153 12.66 -3.40 16.23
C VAL A 153 13.01 -1.95 16.60
N HIS A 154 13.66 -1.73 17.75
CA HIS A 154 14.08 -0.39 18.19
C HIS A 154 15.29 0.16 17.41
N GLU A 155 15.98 -0.66 16.60
CA GLU A 155 17.02 -0.24 15.66
C GLU A 155 16.44 0.21 14.32
N ALA A 156 15.20 -0.17 14.04
CA ALA A 156 14.49 0.22 12.83
C ALA A 156 13.79 1.57 13.01
N LEU A 157 13.90 2.41 11.97
CA LEU A 157 13.20 3.69 11.88
C LEU A 157 12.03 3.59 10.90
N TYR A 158 10.82 3.83 11.39
CA TYR A 158 9.64 3.92 10.56
C TYR A 158 9.35 5.37 10.17
N LEU A 159 9.32 5.66 8.87
CA LEU A 159 9.00 6.96 8.32
C LEU A 159 7.61 6.92 7.70
N GLY A 160 6.68 7.73 8.19
CA GLY A 160 5.31 7.81 7.69
C GLY A 160 4.77 9.23 7.74
N ASN A 161 3.68 9.49 7.03
CA ASN A 161 3.05 10.81 6.90
C ASN A 161 1.71 10.93 7.63
N ASP A 162 1.21 9.86 8.19
CA ASP A 162 -0.07 9.79 8.90
C ASP A 162 0.17 9.43 10.36
N THR A 163 -0.18 10.34 11.27
CA THR A 163 0.03 10.12 12.71
C THR A 163 -0.74 8.91 13.21
N PHE A 164 -1.99 8.73 12.75
CA PHE A 164 -2.87 7.66 13.22
C PHE A 164 -2.55 6.31 12.55
N LYS A 165 -2.31 6.31 11.23
CA LYS A 165 -2.06 5.07 10.50
C LYS A 165 -0.61 4.61 10.53
N ASP A 166 0.34 5.55 10.68
CA ASP A 166 1.77 5.26 10.57
C ASP A 166 2.49 5.34 11.91
N ILE A 167 2.44 6.51 12.56
CA ILE A 167 3.32 6.82 13.68
C ILE A 167 2.89 6.08 14.96
N GLN A 168 1.61 6.17 15.32
CA GLN A 168 1.10 5.55 16.54
C GLN A 168 1.26 4.02 16.54
N PRO A 169 0.76 3.27 15.52
CA PRO A 169 0.86 1.82 15.54
C PRO A 169 2.31 1.31 15.39
N ALA A 170 3.16 2.00 14.63
CA ALA A 170 4.57 1.64 14.56
C ALA A 170 5.28 1.82 15.90
N ALA A 171 5.02 2.92 16.61
CA ALA A 171 5.57 3.16 17.96
C ALA A 171 5.06 2.14 18.97
N GLU A 172 3.77 1.75 18.90
CA GLU A 172 3.18 0.73 19.77
C GLU A 172 3.90 -0.63 19.63
N VAL A 173 4.29 -1.01 18.41
CA VAL A 173 5.05 -2.24 18.15
C VAL A 173 6.52 -2.13 18.54
N GLY A 174 7.05 -0.91 18.76
CA GLY A 174 8.40 -0.65 19.25
C GLY A 174 9.36 -0.05 18.23
N PHE A 175 8.91 0.34 17.06
CA PHE A 175 9.73 1.07 16.08
C PHE A 175 10.09 2.47 16.60
N ARG A 176 11.24 2.96 16.19
CA ARG A 176 11.50 4.40 16.21
C ARG A 176 10.72 5.04 15.07
N THR A 177 10.10 6.19 15.31
CA THR A 177 9.20 6.79 14.33
C THR A 177 9.60 8.21 13.97
N VAL A 178 9.37 8.58 12.72
CA VAL A 178 9.52 9.94 12.21
C VAL A 178 8.30 10.29 11.36
N LEU A 179 7.66 11.40 11.71
CA LEU A 179 6.57 11.96 10.93
C LEU A 179 7.14 12.76 9.76
N PHE A 180 6.79 12.35 8.53
CA PHE A 180 7.18 13.06 7.32
C PHE A 180 6.14 14.12 6.96
N ALA A 181 6.53 15.37 7.07
CA ALA A 181 5.70 16.53 6.76
C ALA A 181 5.98 17.07 5.34
N GLY A 182 5.98 16.21 4.34
CA GLY A 182 6.40 16.54 2.97
C GLY A 182 5.59 17.64 2.30
N ASP A 183 4.28 17.60 2.39
CA ASP A 183 3.36 18.66 1.95
C ASP A 183 2.06 18.64 2.78
N GLN A 184 1.25 19.71 2.63
CA GLN A 184 -0.01 19.86 3.38
C GLN A 184 -1.08 18.80 3.01
N ARG A 185 -0.97 18.14 1.85
CA ARG A 185 -1.95 17.14 1.42
C ARG A 185 -1.63 15.76 1.97
N SER A 186 -0.35 15.44 2.05
CA SER A 186 0.11 14.12 2.53
C SER A 186 0.21 14.05 4.05
N LEU A 187 0.50 15.16 4.73
CA LEU A 187 0.61 15.20 6.18
C LEU A 187 -0.77 15.04 6.84
N GLN A 188 -0.93 13.98 7.62
CA GLN A 188 -2.13 13.73 8.44
C GLN A 188 -1.79 13.85 9.91
N LEU A 189 -2.33 14.91 10.54
CA LEU A 189 -2.21 15.18 11.97
C LEU A 189 -3.45 14.72 12.74
N PRO A 190 -3.36 14.48 14.06
CA PRO A 190 -4.54 14.25 14.88
C PRO A 190 -5.52 15.41 14.77
N GLU A 191 -6.83 15.13 14.85
CA GLU A 191 -7.84 16.18 14.91
C GLU A 191 -7.60 17.05 16.14
N GLY A 192 -7.47 18.38 15.95
CA GLY A 192 -7.33 19.35 17.05
C GLY A 192 -5.98 20.08 17.13
N HIS A 193 -5.14 20.01 16.13
CA HIS A 193 -3.89 20.79 16.02
C HIS A 193 -3.87 21.69 14.79
#